data_9f0455d56c577a19f1031c0b9ae2f672
#
_entry.id   9f0455d56c577a19f1031c0b9ae2f672
#
_cell.length_a   1.000
_cell.length_b   1.000
_cell.length_c   1.000
_cell.angle_alpha   90.00
_cell.angle_beta   90.00
_cell.angle_gamma   90.00
#
_symmetry.space_group_name_H-M   'P 1'
#
loop_
_entity.id
_entity.type
_entity.pdbx_description
1 polymer ?
#
loop_
_entity_poly.entity_id
_entity_poly.type
_entity_poly.pdbx_seq_one_letter_code
_entity_poly.pdbx_strand_id
1 'polypeptide(L)'
;TKSEGIISGKELESIPKAERDRLSVDQEISVFILDPEDSSGNLVLSYMRAREEESWRKAEELLASKKTFESKITGYNKGGLIVDLDTIRGFIPASQISLSRRAAMSGDTPEQRWSKMIDEPVKVCVIEVDRERRRLIFSERAASTETRETLKERVIDNLNEGDIRTGRVTSLADFGAFINISGADGLVHLSEI
;
A
#
# COMPACT_ATOMS: atom_id res chain seq x y z
N THR A 1 24.28 -5.25 -34.72
CA THR A 1 25.22 -4.40 -33.95
C THR A 1 24.75 -4.42 -32.50
N LYS A 2 25.53 -5.05 -31.61
CA LYS A 2 25.27 -4.98 -30.15
C LYS A 2 25.82 -3.64 -29.69
N SER A 3 24.91 -2.71 -29.38
CA SER A 3 25.29 -1.47 -28.70
C SER A 3 25.44 -1.78 -27.21
N GLU A 4 26.62 -1.50 -26.66
CA GLU A 4 26.85 -1.59 -25.22
C GLU A 4 26.39 -0.30 -24.56
N GLY A 5 25.59 -0.42 -23.49
CA GLY A 5 25.12 0.72 -22.70
C GLY A 5 25.90 0.83 -21.39
N ILE A 6 26.07 2.06 -20.92
CA ILE A 6 26.83 2.36 -19.70
C ILE A 6 25.89 2.93 -18.64
N ILE A 7 25.91 2.35 -17.44
CA ILE A 7 25.33 2.93 -16.23
C ILE A 7 26.43 3.64 -15.46
N SER A 8 26.21 4.91 -15.08
CA SER A 8 27.19 5.72 -14.36
C SER A 8 27.61 5.06 -13.04
N GLY A 9 28.91 5.05 -12.74
CA GLY A 9 29.45 4.55 -11.47
C GLY A 9 28.86 5.27 -10.25
N LYS A 10 28.58 6.58 -10.35
CA LYS A 10 27.91 7.36 -9.29
C LYS A 10 26.51 6.85 -8.99
N GLU A 11 25.80 6.40 -10.02
CA GLU A 11 24.46 5.84 -9.86
C GLU A 11 24.54 4.46 -9.18
N LEU A 12 25.50 3.63 -9.56
CA LEU A 12 25.72 2.33 -8.93
C LEU A 12 26.07 2.46 -7.43
N GLU A 13 26.78 3.52 -7.03
CA GLU A 13 27.07 3.81 -5.63
C GLU A 13 25.82 4.24 -4.84
N SER A 14 24.86 4.86 -5.52
CA SER A 14 23.59 5.30 -4.88
C SER A 14 22.58 4.17 -4.67
N ILE A 15 22.77 3.02 -5.34
CA ILE A 15 21.93 1.83 -5.16
C ILE A 15 22.17 1.23 -3.76
N PRO A 16 21.11 0.88 -3.00
CA PRO A 16 21.27 0.20 -1.72
C PRO A 16 22.14 -1.05 -1.86
N LYS A 17 23.07 -1.25 -0.91
CA LYS A 17 24.03 -2.35 -0.96
C LYS A 17 23.38 -3.71 -1.21
N ALA A 18 22.24 -3.97 -0.57
CA ALA A 18 21.50 -5.22 -0.73
C ALA A 18 20.97 -5.46 -2.16
N GLU A 19 20.69 -4.40 -2.92
CA GLU A 19 20.28 -4.48 -4.33
C GLU A 19 21.51 -4.56 -5.25
N ARG A 20 22.54 -3.79 -4.96
CA ARG A 20 23.77 -3.80 -5.72
C ARG A 20 24.46 -5.18 -5.69
N ASP A 21 24.46 -5.84 -4.54
CA ASP A 21 25.06 -7.17 -4.36
C ASP A 21 24.28 -8.28 -5.13
N ARG A 22 23.08 -7.98 -5.61
CA ARG A 22 22.28 -8.87 -6.46
C ARG A 22 22.57 -8.71 -7.95
N LEU A 23 23.22 -7.62 -8.36
CA LEU A 23 23.59 -7.41 -9.75
C LEU A 23 24.76 -8.33 -10.10
N SER A 24 24.55 -9.21 -11.06
CA SER A 24 25.55 -10.17 -11.51
C SER A 24 25.73 -10.13 -13.03
N VAL A 25 26.88 -10.59 -13.51
CA VAL A 25 27.13 -10.75 -14.94
C VAL A 25 26.08 -11.70 -15.53
N ASP A 26 25.61 -11.42 -16.73
CA ASP A 26 24.56 -12.16 -17.46
C ASP A 26 23.15 -12.04 -16.89
N GLN A 27 22.95 -11.18 -15.91
CA GLN A 27 21.60 -10.90 -15.39
C GLN A 27 20.86 -9.90 -16.30
N GLU A 28 19.60 -10.23 -16.65
CA GLU A 28 18.71 -9.29 -17.33
C GLU A 28 18.13 -8.29 -16.33
N ILE A 29 18.29 -7.00 -16.62
CA ILE A 29 17.77 -5.91 -15.81
C ILE A 29 17.02 -4.90 -16.67
N SER A 30 15.98 -4.29 -16.12
CA SER A 30 15.31 -3.16 -16.74
C SER A 30 16.19 -1.91 -16.63
N VAL A 31 16.34 -1.19 -17.73
CA VAL A 31 17.12 0.04 -17.79
C VAL A 31 16.35 1.13 -18.52
N PHE A 32 16.53 2.36 -18.08
CA PHE A 32 15.95 3.55 -18.71
C PHE A 32 17.04 4.19 -19.59
N ILE A 33 16.69 4.50 -20.85
CA ILE A 33 17.61 5.17 -21.76
C ILE A 33 17.60 6.68 -21.45
N LEU A 34 18.72 7.19 -20.95
CA LEU A 34 18.92 8.61 -20.66
C LEU A 34 19.35 9.36 -21.90
N ASP A 35 20.34 8.82 -22.63
CA ASP A 35 20.85 9.40 -23.86
C ASP A 35 21.21 8.24 -24.81
N PRO A 36 20.63 8.23 -26.03
CA PRO A 36 20.97 7.21 -27.02
C PRO A 36 22.43 7.26 -27.49
N GLU A 37 23.06 8.45 -27.45
CA GLU A 37 24.44 8.65 -27.90
C GLU A 37 25.04 9.88 -27.21
N ASP A 38 25.89 9.69 -26.22
CA ASP A 38 26.62 10.76 -25.56
C ASP A 38 27.73 11.36 -26.47
N SER A 39 28.44 12.36 -25.98
CA SER A 39 29.57 12.98 -26.71
C SER A 39 30.71 12.01 -27.04
N SER A 40 30.72 10.83 -26.46
CA SER A 40 31.71 9.75 -26.68
C SER A 40 31.15 8.59 -27.49
N GLY A 41 29.90 8.68 -27.97
CA GLY A 41 29.25 7.64 -28.77
C GLY A 41 28.68 6.48 -27.93
N ASN A 42 28.50 6.66 -26.63
CA ASN A 42 27.99 5.60 -25.73
C ASN A 42 26.50 5.79 -25.46
N LEU A 43 25.79 4.69 -25.35
CA LEU A 43 24.41 4.64 -24.86
C LEU A 43 24.39 4.81 -23.33
N VAL A 44 23.80 5.89 -22.82
CA VAL A 44 23.74 6.16 -21.38
C VAL A 44 22.44 5.63 -20.80
N LEU A 45 22.57 4.78 -19.80
CA LEU A 45 21.48 4.06 -19.16
C LEU A 45 21.34 4.45 -17.69
N SER A 46 20.12 4.30 -17.16
CA SER A 46 19.83 4.46 -15.73
C SER A 46 19.01 3.28 -15.21
N TYR A 47 19.53 2.61 -14.22
CA TYR A 47 18.86 1.55 -13.49
C TYR A 47 17.84 2.11 -12.49
N MET A 48 18.23 3.18 -11.77
CA MET A 48 17.37 3.79 -10.76
C MET A 48 16.12 4.42 -11.37
N ARG A 49 16.24 5.09 -12.53
CA ARG A 49 15.07 5.61 -13.25
C ARG A 49 14.14 4.52 -13.78
N ALA A 50 14.69 3.41 -14.25
CA ALA A 50 13.86 2.28 -14.67
C ALA A 50 13.04 1.74 -13.49
N ARG A 51 13.68 1.58 -12.32
CA ARG A 51 13.01 1.15 -11.08
C ARG A 51 11.96 2.14 -10.60
N GLU A 52 12.25 3.43 -10.70
CA GLU A 52 11.29 4.47 -10.36
C GLU A 52 10.07 4.44 -11.29
N GLU A 53 10.28 4.31 -12.60
CA GLU A 53 9.19 4.16 -13.58
C GLU A 53 8.34 2.90 -13.33
N GLU A 54 8.98 1.78 -13.00
CA GLU A 54 8.27 0.55 -12.61
C GLU A 54 7.43 0.76 -11.35
N SER A 55 7.95 1.48 -10.35
CA SER A 55 7.23 1.79 -9.12
C SER A 55 6.04 2.70 -9.37
N TRP A 56 6.16 3.71 -10.25
CA TRP A 56 5.05 4.56 -10.66
C TRP A 56 3.97 3.77 -11.41
N ARG A 57 4.35 2.89 -12.34
CA ARG A 57 3.41 2.02 -13.06
C ARG A 57 2.66 1.11 -12.10
N LYS A 58 3.36 0.51 -11.14
CA LYS A 58 2.76 -0.30 -10.07
C LYS A 58 1.77 0.51 -9.22
N ALA A 59 2.09 1.78 -8.91
CA ALA A 59 1.19 2.67 -8.20
C ALA A 59 -0.10 2.94 -8.99
N GLU A 60 -0.01 3.16 -10.30
CA GLU A 60 -1.16 3.35 -11.19
C GLU A 60 -2.02 2.08 -11.29
N GLU A 61 -1.39 0.91 -11.39
CA GLU A 61 -2.09 -0.39 -11.39
C GLU A 61 -2.83 -0.63 -10.06
N LEU A 62 -2.21 -0.31 -8.93
CA LEU A 62 -2.83 -0.39 -7.61
C LEU A 62 -4.00 0.59 -7.47
N LEU A 63 -3.88 1.81 -8.01
CA LEU A 63 -4.97 2.78 -8.04
C LEU A 63 -6.16 2.26 -8.87
N ALA A 64 -5.91 1.74 -10.07
CA ALA A 64 -6.95 1.22 -10.96
C ALA A 64 -7.64 -0.02 -10.40
N SER A 65 -6.88 -0.94 -9.81
CA SER A 65 -7.39 -2.19 -9.24
C SER A 65 -7.98 -2.02 -7.83
N LYS A 66 -7.76 -0.88 -7.19
CA LYS A 66 -8.08 -0.59 -5.78
C LYS A 66 -7.55 -1.63 -4.79
N LYS A 67 -6.57 -2.43 -5.19
CA LYS A 67 -5.99 -3.47 -4.33
C LYS A 67 -5.20 -2.87 -3.18
N THR A 68 -5.36 -3.51 -2.03
CA THR A 68 -4.56 -3.20 -0.84
C THR A 68 -3.20 -3.89 -0.91
N PHE A 69 -2.19 -3.24 -0.35
CA PHE A 69 -0.88 -3.83 -0.15
C PHE A 69 -0.36 -3.50 1.26
N GLU A 70 0.59 -4.29 1.71
CA GLU A 70 1.23 -4.11 3.00
C GLU A 70 2.60 -3.45 2.80
N SER A 71 2.89 -2.47 3.62
CA SER A 71 4.17 -1.80 3.69
C SER A 71 4.49 -1.40 5.13
N LYS A 72 5.62 -0.71 5.33
CA LYS A 72 6.04 -0.18 6.64
C LYS A 72 6.02 1.33 6.63
N ILE A 73 5.74 1.90 7.79
CA ILE A 73 5.83 3.34 7.99
C ILE A 73 7.30 3.70 8.13
N THR A 74 7.84 4.46 7.17
CA THR A 74 9.26 4.84 7.12
C THR A 74 9.52 6.21 7.72
N GLY A 75 8.46 7.00 7.95
CA GLY A 75 8.59 8.30 8.54
C GLY A 75 7.24 8.99 8.77
N TYR A 76 7.31 10.23 9.19
CA TYR A 76 6.13 11.07 9.39
C TYR A 76 6.43 12.55 9.14
N ASN A 77 5.36 13.32 8.96
CA ASN A 77 5.40 14.78 8.98
C ASN A 77 4.20 15.35 9.77
N LYS A 78 4.06 16.68 9.81
CA LYS A 78 2.95 17.35 10.53
C LYS A 78 1.56 16.95 10.05
N GLY A 79 1.43 16.47 8.81
CA GLY A 79 0.15 16.12 8.18
C GLY A 79 -0.18 14.62 8.17
N GLY A 80 0.75 13.73 8.52
CA GLY A 80 0.53 12.29 8.47
C GLY A 80 1.79 11.44 8.38
N LEU A 81 1.64 10.24 7.84
CA LEU A 81 2.67 9.20 7.80
C LEU A 81 3.27 9.09 6.39
N ILE A 82 4.53 8.68 6.33
CA ILE A 82 5.27 8.41 5.10
C ILE A 82 5.44 6.90 4.99
N VAL A 83 5.14 6.37 3.81
CA VAL A 83 5.23 4.94 3.48
C VAL A 83 5.88 4.80 2.11
N ASP A 84 6.77 3.84 1.96
CA ASP A 84 7.46 3.60 0.69
C ASP A 84 6.74 2.53 -0.14
N LEU A 85 6.62 2.77 -1.43
CA LEU A 85 6.23 1.78 -2.44
C LEU A 85 7.44 1.54 -3.34
N ASP A 86 8.16 0.47 -3.07
CA ASP A 86 9.44 0.13 -3.71
C ASP A 86 10.44 1.32 -3.65
N THR A 87 10.64 2.04 -4.74
CA THR A 87 11.60 3.16 -4.80
C THR A 87 10.96 4.54 -4.63
N ILE A 88 9.63 4.63 -4.60
CA ILE A 88 8.90 5.90 -4.48
C ILE A 88 8.26 6.05 -3.10
N ARG A 89 8.22 7.29 -2.62
CA ARG A 89 7.59 7.63 -1.35
C ARG A 89 6.16 8.06 -1.55
N GLY A 90 5.28 7.53 -0.71
CA GLY A 90 3.90 7.96 -0.64
C GLY A 90 3.55 8.50 0.74
N PHE A 91 2.41 9.15 0.84
CA PHE A 91 1.94 9.84 2.01
C PHE A 91 0.55 9.37 2.42
N ILE A 92 0.35 9.12 3.70
CA ILE A 92 -0.95 8.85 4.30
C ILE A 92 -1.37 10.09 5.09
N PRO A 93 -2.31 10.89 4.59
CA PRO A 93 -2.85 12.02 5.36
C PRO A 93 -3.46 11.56 6.69
N ALA A 94 -3.41 12.39 7.72
CA ALA A 94 -4.00 12.07 9.03
C ALA A 94 -5.49 11.69 8.96
N SER A 95 -6.24 12.24 8.00
CA SER A 95 -7.64 11.89 7.73
C SER A 95 -7.83 10.50 7.14
N GLN A 96 -6.80 9.93 6.52
CA GLN A 96 -6.81 8.64 5.84
C GLN A 96 -6.23 7.50 6.69
N ILE A 97 -5.84 7.78 7.92
CA ILE A 97 -5.42 6.78 8.90
C ILE A 97 -6.67 6.10 9.48
N SER A 98 -6.62 4.79 9.71
CA SER A 98 -7.72 4.01 10.25
C SER A 98 -8.17 4.50 11.64
N LEU A 99 -9.45 4.35 11.95
CA LEU A 99 -9.99 4.76 13.25
C LEU A 99 -9.37 3.95 14.40
N SER A 100 -9.10 2.66 14.18
CA SER A 100 -8.46 1.79 15.17
C SER A 100 -7.05 2.28 15.52
N ARG A 101 -6.25 2.61 14.50
CA ARG A 101 -4.91 3.16 14.71
C ARG A 101 -4.97 4.53 15.38
N ARG A 102 -5.90 5.40 14.96
CA ARG A 102 -6.09 6.70 15.59
C ARG A 102 -6.51 6.60 17.06
N ALA A 103 -7.34 5.63 17.41
CA ALA A 103 -7.77 5.40 18.80
C ALA A 103 -6.62 4.83 19.67
N ALA A 104 -5.73 4.04 19.08
CA ALA A 104 -4.54 3.51 19.76
C ALA A 104 -3.43 4.56 19.97
N MET A 105 -3.54 5.72 19.30
CA MET A 105 -2.57 6.81 19.43
C MET A 105 -2.59 7.42 20.83
N SER A 106 -1.47 7.38 21.51
CA SER A 106 -1.24 8.06 22.78
C SER A 106 -0.08 9.05 22.67
N GLY A 107 -0.29 10.27 23.09
CA GLY A 107 0.70 11.36 23.11
C GLY A 107 0.05 12.73 23.06
N ASP A 108 0.67 13.72 23.67
CA ASP A 108 0.14 15.07 23.79
C ASP A 108 0.30 15.88 22.50
N THR A 109 1.31 15.56 21.70
CA THR A 109 1.57 16.20 20.40
C THR A 109 1.38 15.23 19.22
N PRO A 110 1.00 15.73 18.03
CA PRO A 110 0.94 14.92 16.84
C PRO A 110 2.27 14.21 16.53
N GLU A 111 3.39 14.88 16.74
CA GLU A 111 4.73 14.35 16.50
C GLU A 111 5.05 13.15 17.40
N GLN A 112 4.67 13.21 18.67
CA GLN A 112 4.83 12.08 19.60
C GLN A 112 3.96 10.88 19.22
N ARG A 113 2.80 11.14 18.65
CA ARG A 113 1.90 10.08 18.17
C ARG A 113 2.46 9.38 16.94
N TRP A 114 2.97 10.17 15.97
CA TRP A 114 3.51 9.65 14.73
C TRP A 114 4.85 8.92 14.92
N SER A 115 5.71 9.41 15.79
CA SER A 115 7.04 8.81 16.01
C SER A 115 6.98 7.37 16.52
N LYS A 116 5.95 7.02 17.28
CA LYS A 116 5.74 5.65 17.78
C LYS A 116 5.33 4.65 16.71
N MET A 117 4.91 5.12 15.53
CA MET A 117 4.43 4.29 14.44
C MET A 117 5.49 3.95 13.41
N ILE A 118 6.68 4.50 13.54
CA ILE A 118 7.80 4.17 12.65
C ILE A 118 8.07 2.67 12.76
N ASP A 119 8.35 2.02 11.61
CA ASP A 119 8.56 0.59 11.45
C ASP A 119 7.33 -0.31 11.70
N GLU A 120 6.18 0.27 12.06
CA GLU A 120 4.95 -0.52 12.14
C GLU A 120 4.45 -0.91 10.75
N PRO A 121 3.92 -2.14 10.59
CA PRO A 121 3.27 -2.55 9.36
C PRO A 121 1.96 -1.79 9.17
N VAL A 122 1.70 -1.40 7.95
CA VAL A 122 0.46 -0.72 7.56
C VAL A 122 -0.08 -1.31 6.27
N LYS A 123 -1.39 -1.59 6.24
CA LYS A 123 -2.11 -2.01 5.05
C LYS A 123 -2.81 -0.81 4.44
N VAL A 124 -2.49 -0.51 3.20
CA VAL A 124 -2.97 0.69 2.52
C VAL A 124 -3.45 0.38 1.10
N CYS A 125 -4.29 1.24 0.57
CA CYS A 125 -4.57 1.31 -0.86
C CYS A 125 -4.15 2.67 -1.42
N VAL A 126 -3.87 2.71 -2.70
CA VAL A 126 -3.56 3.93 -3.44
C VAL A 126 -4.86 4.67 -3.72
N ILE A 127 -4.93 5.97 -3.43
CA ILE A 127 -6.09 6.82 -3.70
C ILE A 127 -5.79 7.96 -4.67
N GLU A 128 -4.53 8.34 -4.83
CA GLU A 128 -4.10 9.38 -5.77
C GLU A 128 -2.67 9.12 -6.24
N VAL A 129 -2.44 9.26 -7.55
CA VAL A 129 -1.13 9.21 -8.20
C VAL A 129 -0.99 10.44 -9.09
N ASP A 130 0.02 11.27 -8.81
CA ASP A 130 0.40 12.42 -9.62
C ASP A 130 1.91 12.34 -9.92
N ARG A 131 2.26 11.85 -11.11
CA ARG A 131 3.65 11.67 -11.55
C ARG A 131 4.38 12.99 -11.73
N GLU A 132 3.69 14.02 -12.25
CA GLU A 132 4.30 15.31 -12.54
C GLU A 132 4.77 16.00 -11.26
N ARG A 133 3.93 15.94 -10.22
CA ARG A 133 4.23 16.48 -8.89
C ARG A 133 4.93 15.50 -7.96
N ARG A 134 5.23 14.29 -8.47
CA ARG A 134 5.83 13.18 -7.68
C ARG A 134 5.06 12.92 -6.39
N ARG A 135 3.73 12.93 -6.48
CA ARG A 135 2.83 12.80 -5.35
C ARG A 135 2.08 11.47 -5.42
N LEU A 136 2.16 10.72 -4.34
CA LEU A 136 1.49 9.43 -4.17
C LEU A 136 0.79 9.44 -2.82
N ILE A 137 -0.54 9.30 -2.82
CA ILE A 137 -1.36 9.33 -1.61
C ILE A 137 -1.95 7.95 -1.36
N PHE A 138 -1.81 7.52 -0.12
CA PHE A 138 -2.35 6.27 0.38
C PHE A 138 -3.47 6.48 1.38
N SER A 139 -4.32 5.46 1.55
CA SER A 139 -5.37 5.41 2.55
C SER A 139 -5.36 4.06 3.29
N GLU A 140 -5.09 4.09 4.58
CA GLU A 140 -5.29 2.95 5.47
C GLU A 140 -6.78 2.73 5.75
N ARG A 141 -7.54 3.81 5.83
CA ARG A 141 -9.00 3.76 6.05
C ARG A 141 -9.72 3.03 4.91
N ALA A 142 -9.41 3.36 3.66
CA ALA A 142 -10.00 2.70 2.50
C ALA A 142 -9.58 1.23 2.43
N ALA A 143 -8.31 0.91 2.71
CA ALA A 143 -7.83 -0.47 2.78
C ALA A 143 -8.56 -1.30 3.86
N SER A 144 -8.87 -0.69 5.01
CA SER A 144 -9.63 -1.36 6.07
C SER A 144 -11.07 -1.63 5.66
N THR A 145 -11.70 -0.72 4.92
CA THR A 145 -13.07 -0.87 4.40
C THR A 145 -13.12 -1.97 3.35
N GLU A 146 -12.22 -1.95 2.37
CA GLU A 146 -12.14 -2.98 1.33
C GLU A 146 -11.89 -4.38 1.92
N THR A 147 -10.99 -4.49 2.89
CA THR A 147 -10.75 -5.78 3.57
C THR A 147 -12.03 -6.28 4.26
N ARG A 148 -12.80 -5.39 4.86
CA ARG A 148 -14.05 -5.73 5.53
C ARG A 148 -15.14 -6.17 4.53
N GLU A 149 -15.26 -5.49 3.40
CA GLU A 149 -16.20 -5.85 2.34
C GLU A 149 -15.84 -7.19 1.72
N THR A 150 -14.57 -7.44 1.39
CA THR A 150 -14.10 -8.72 0.85
C THR A 150 -14.31 -9.88 1.82
N LEU A 151 -14.10 -9.66 3.13
CA LEU A 151 -14.39 -10.67 4.15
C LEU A 151 -15.89 -10.96 4.24
N LYS A 152 -16.72 -9.92 4.19
CA LYS A 152 -18.17 -10.05 4.18
C LYS A 152 -18.66 -10.86 2.98
N GLU A 153 -18.19 -10.55 1.77
CA GLU A 153 -18.53 -11.28 0.54
C GLU A 153 -18.13 -12.76 0.66
N ARG A 154 -16.90 -13.05 1.08
CA ARG A 154 -16.44 -14.43 1.28
C ARG A 154 -17.26 -15.22 2.31
N VAL A 155 -17.71 -14.56 3.36
CA VAL A 155 -18.58 -15.19 4.36
C VAL A 155 -19.92 -15.50 3.73
N ILE A 156 -20.52 -14.54 3.02
CA ILE A 156 -21.83 -14.72 2.34
C ILE A 156 -21.76 -15.85 1.30
N ASP A 157 -20.72 -15.89 0.48
CA ASP A 157 -20.54 -16.93 -0.55
C ASP A 157 -20.38 -18.36 0.03
N ASN A 158 -19.95 -18.47 1.29
CA ASN A 158 -19.80 -19.73 2.01
C ASN A 158 -20.98 -20.06 2.95
N LEU A 159 -22.06 -19.27 2.91
CA LEU A 159 -23.28 -19.54 3.68
C LEU A 159 -24.31 -20.25 2.79
N ASN A 160 -24.85 -21.35 3.29
CA ASN A 160 -25.95 -22.05 2.65
C ASN A 160 -27.17 -22.04 3.59
N GLU A 161 -28.34 -22.09 2.97
CA GLU A 161 -29.59 -22.25 3.70
C GLU A 161 -29.57 -23.56 4.50
N GLY A 162 -29.87 -23.46 5.80
CA GLY A 162 -29.79 -24.59 6.74
C GLY A 162 -28.48 -24.70 7.52
N ASP A 163 -27.46 -23.88 7.23
CA ASP A 163 -26.21 -23.85 7.99
C ASP A 163 -26.44 -23.35 9.42
N ILE A 164 -25.83 -24.02 10.38
CA ILE A 164 -25.76 -23.54 11.78
C ILE A 164 -24.41 -22.89 12.01
N ARG A 165 -24.40 -21.60 12.37
CA ARG A 165 -23.19 -20.81 12.62
C ARG A 165 -23.26 -20.12 13.97
N THR A 166 -22.12 -19.88 14.58
CA THR A 166 -22.02 -19.07 15.80
C THR A 166 -21.82 -17.60 15.42
N GLY A 167 -22.66 -16.72 15.92
CA GLY A 167 -22.58 -15.28 15.71
C GLY A 167 -22.52 -14.51 17.02
N ARG A 168 -22.08 -13.26 16.94
CA ARG A 168 -22.05 -12.32 18.08
C ARG A 168 -23.15 -11.30 17.91
N VAL A 169 -24.00 -11.14 18.92
CA VAL A 169 -24.98 -10.04 18.96
C VAL A 169 -24.26 -8.71 19.02
N THR A 170 -24.48 -7.85 18.01
CA THR A 170 -23.85 -6.53 17.87
C THR A 170 -24.76 -5.41 18.31
N SER A 171 -26.06 -5.55 18.09
CA SER A 171 -27.06 -4.61 18.59
C SER A 171 -28.45 -5.25 18.69
N LEU A 172 -29.30 -4.66 19.52
CA LEU A 172 -30.71 -4.99 19.65
C LEU A 172 -31.54 -3.83 19.16
N ALA A 173 -32.59 -4.14 18.41
CA ALA A 173 -33.61 -3.20 17.95
C ALA A 173 -35.02 -3.71 18.30
N ASP A 174 -36.02 -2.87 18.23
CA ASP A 174 -37.39 -3.22 18.56
C ASP A 174 -37.98 -4.32 17.67
N PHE A 175 -37.39 -4.51 16.49
CA PHE A 175 -37.83 -5.51 15.49
C PHE A 175 -36.94 -6.75 15.42
N GLY A 176 -35.86 -6.84 16.20
CA GLY A 176 -34.96 -8.01 16.20
C GLY A 176 -33.55 -7.70 16.68
N ALA A 177 -32.67 -8.69 16.50
CA ALA A 177 -31.27 -8.64 16.92
C ALA A 177 -30.33 -8.66 15.69
N PHE A 178 -29.34 -7.77 15.68
CA PHE A 178 -28.24 -7.84 14.72
C PHE A 178 -27.14 -8.76 15.25
N ILE A 179 -26.74 -9.71 14.40
CA ILE A 179 -25.76 -10.73 14.74
C ILE A 179 -24.65 -10.71 13.70
N ASN A 180 -23.42 -10.53 14.15
CA ASN A 180 -22.25 -10.63 13.30
C ASN A 180 -21.77 -12.07 13.22
N ILE A 181 -21.69 -12.61 12.00
CA ILE A 181 -21.20 -13.95 11.70
C ILE A 181 -19.87 -13.80 10.95
N SER A 182 -18.77 -13.76 11.69
CA SER A 182 -17.39 -13.74 11.15
C SER A 182 -17.12 -12.62 10.12
N GLY A 183 -17.82 -11.48 10.24
CA GLY A 183 -17.63 -10.31 9.35
C GLY A 183 -18.85 -9.93 8.51
N ALA A 184 -19.86 -10.78 8.42
CA ALA A 184 -21.19 -10.44 7.86
C ALA A 184 -22.19 -10.18 8.97
N ASP A 185 -22.99 -9.12 8.85
CA ASP A 185 -24.07 -8.82 9.78
C ASP A 185 -25.39 -9.40 9.25
N GLY A 186 -26.03 -10.22 10.07
CA GLY A 186 -27.37 -10.77 9.84
C GLY A 186 -28.38 -10.18 10.79
N LEU A 187 -29.66 -10.27 10.46
CA LEU A 187 -30.78 -9.89 11.30
C LEU A 187 -31.57 -11.13 11.70
N VAL A 188 -31.76 -11.34 12.99
CA VAL A 188 -32.75 -12.28 13.52
C VAL A 188 -33.99 -11.45 13.90
N HIS A 189 -35.10 -11.70 13.19
CA HIS A 189 -36.32 -10.98 13.44
C HIS A 189 -36.97 -11.40 14.76
N LEU A 190 -37.72 -10.50 15.39
CA LEU A 190 -38.35 -10.76 16.71
C LEU A 190 -39.29 -11.96 16.69
N SER A 191 -39.87 -12.32 15.52
CA SER A 191 -40.72 -13.49 15.37
C SER A 191 -39.98 -14.82 15.47
N GLU A 192 -38.62 -14.80 15.39
CA GLU A 192 -37.77 -15.98 15.44
C GLU A 192 -37.01 -16.10 16.77
N ILE A 193 -37.28 -15.21 17.68
CA ILE A 193 -36.77 -15.21 19.09
C ILE A 193 -37.96 -15.54 20.01
#